data_6380855d73dd6143ebe5c6e73522b704
#
_entry.id   6380855d73dd6143ebe5c6e73522b704
#
_cell.length_a   1.000
_cell.length_b   1.000
_cell.length_c   1.000
_cell.angle_alpha   90.00
_cell.angle_beta   90.00
_cell.angle_gamma   90.00
#
_symmetry.space_group_name_H-M   'P 1'
#
loop_
_entity.id
_entity.type
_entity.pdbx_description
1 polymer ?
#
loop_
_entity_poly.entity_id
_entity_poly.type
_entity_poly.pdbx_seq_one_letter_code
_entity_poly.pdbx_strand_id
1 'polypeptide(L)'
;MPIILSTSRSTTHSFSKQPQPSLRLIANEGVEHDAHSGRTAQHLYLKRKNPTVPNLCQVHLFASEMLAELALLGFDLNPGDLGENLLTQGIDLLSLPRGTLLHIGPDDETAAILEVTGLRTPCSQIDTFRPGLQQHLWGPRDATGQRSRRAGIMTIVLRGGDIHPHDHLRITLPPQPHQPLGPV
;
A
#
# COMPACT_ATOMS: atom_id res chain seq x y z
N MET A 1 -11.81 -5.62 14.83
CA MET A 1 -10.81 -6.38 14.05
C MET A 1 -10.55 -5.58 12.79
N PRO A 2 -9.31 -5.43 12.31
CA PRO A 2 -9.03 -4.71 11.06
C PRO A 2 -9.68 -5.38 9.86
N ILE A 3 -10.07 -4.57 8.86
CA ILE A 3 -10.72 -5.03 7.64
C ILE A 3 -10.16 -4.32 6.41
N ILE A 4 -10.39 -4.92 5.24
CA ILE A 4 -10.28 -4.26 3.94
C ILE A 4 -11.56 -3.48 3.70
N LEU A 5 -11.48 -2.16 3.58
CA LEU A 5 -12.64 -1.31 3.32
C LEU A 5 -12.98 -1.21 1.84
N SER A 6 -11.94 -1.17 0.99
CA SER A 6 -12.09 -1.09 -0.48
C SER A 6 -10.91 -1.71 -1.19
N THR A 7 -11.16 -2.17 -2.40
CA THR A 7 -10.20 -2.77 -3.33
C THR A 7 -10.17 -1.96 -4.63
N SER A 8 -8.99 -1.60 -5.13
CA SER A 8 -8.84 -0.75 -6.32
C SER A 8 -7.70 -1.22 -7.24
N ARG A 9 -7.87 -1.04 -8.54
CA ARG A 9 -6.92 -1.45 -9.57
C ARG A 9 -6.92 -0.47 -10.75
N SER A 10 -5.77 -0.38 -11.44
CA SER A 10 -5.69 0.24 -12.78
C SER A 10 -4.87 -0.65 -13.72
N THR A 11 -5.37 -0.87 -14.91
CA THR A 11 -4.66 -1.61 -15.97
C THR A 11 -3.60 -0.77 -16.68
N THR A 12 -3.56 0.53 -16.41
CA THR A 12 -2.59 1.49 -16.96
C THR A 12 -1.83 2.18 -15.85
N HIS A 13 -0.65 2.73 -16.17
CA HIS A 13 0.17 3.52 -15.23
C HIS A 13 -0.47 4.90 -14.97
N SER A 14 -1.71 4.92 -14.47
CA SER A 14 -2.38 6.12 -13.96
C SER A 14 -2.04 6.35 -12.50
N PHE A 15 -2.14 7.60 -12.03
CA PHE A 15 -1.91 7.92 -10.62
C PHE A 15 -2.98 7.30 -9.72
N SER A 16 -4.25 7.49 -10.07
CA SER A 16 -5.39 6.94 -9.33
C SER A 16 -5.81 5.57 -9.89
N LYS A 17 -6.45 4.78 -9.05
CA LYS A 17 -7.01 3.46 -9.37
C LYS A 17 -8.53 3.48 -9.22
N GLN A 18 -9.20 2.56 -9.90
CA GLN A 18 -10.66 2.45 -9.87
C GLN A 18 -11.09 1.37 -8.89
N PRO A 19 -12.10 1.61 -8.04
CA PRO A 19 -12.67 0.60 -7.17
C PRO A 19 -13.11 -0.65 -7.96
N GLN A 20 -12.89 -1.81 -7.37
CA GLN A 20 -13.24 -3.12 -7.91
C GLN A 20 -14.06 -3.90 -6.87
N PRO A 21 -14.96 -4.81 -7.28
CA PRO A 21 -15.70 -5.65 -6.34
C PRO A 21 -14.79 -6.66 -5.63
N SER A 22 -13.64 -7.00 -6.23
CA SER A 22 -12.61 -7.86 -5.66
C SER A 22 -11.29 -7.67 -6.39
N LEU A 23 -10.20 -8.11 -5.77
CA LEU A 23 -8.88 -8.23 -6.41
C LEU A 23 -8.37 -9.65 -6.26
N ARG A 24 -7.80 -10.20 -7.35
CA ARG A 24 -7.01 -11.42 -7.29
C ARG A 24 -5.54 -11.07 -7.12
N LEU A 25 -4.93 -11.63 -6.09
CA LEU A 25 -3.49 -11.52 -5.85
C LEU A 25 -2.77 -12.75 -6.39
N ILE A 26 -1.65 -12.51 -7.06
CA ILE A 26 -0.76 -13.54 -7.61
C ILE A 26 0.56 -13.51 -6.82
N ALA A 27 0.96 -14.66 -6.29
CA ALA A 27 2.20 -14.78 -5.52
C ALA A 27 3.43 -14.30 -6.33
N ASN A 28 4.24 -13.45 -5.68
CA ASN A 28 5.43 -12.81 -6.23
C ASN A 28 5.18 -11.82 -7.40
N GLU A 29 3.93 -11.53 -7.75
CA GLU A 29 3.60 -10.62 -8.86
C GLU A 29 2.78 -9.41 -8.42
N GLY A 30 1.82 -9.61 -7.50
CA GLY A 30 0.94 -8.52 -7.03
C GLY A 30 -0.51 -8.69 -7.46
N VAL A 31 -1.18 -7.57 -7.77
CA VAL A 31 -2.58 -7.57 -8.18
C VAL A 31 -2.70 -7.95 -9.65
N GLU A 32 -3.48 -8.98 -9.94
CA GLU A 32 -3.73 -9.44 -11.31
C GLU A 32 -4.30 -8.31 -12.18
N HIS A 33 -3.70 -8.14 -13.37
CA HIS A 33 -4.05 -7.05 -14.33
C HIS A 33 -3.83 -5.62 -13.82
N ASP A 34 -3.14 -5.40 -12.70
CA ASP A 34 -2.68 -4.06 -12.32
C ASP A 34 -1.42 -3.69 -13.11
N ALA A 35 -1.27 -2.42 -13.48
CA ALA A 35 -0.11 -1.94 -14.22
C ALA A 35 1.23 -2.11 -13.46
N HIS A 36 1.16 -2.26 -12.12
CA HIS A 36 2.33 -2.48 -11.26
C HIS A 36 2.56 -3.98 -10.93
N SER A 37 1.76 -4.88 -11.51
CA SER A 37 1.93 -6.32 -11.36
C SER A 37 3.21 -6.81 -12.07
N GLY A 38 4.00 -7.63 -11.38
CA GLY A 38 5.20 -8.24 -11.94
C GLY A 38 6.26 -8.52 -10.88
N ARG A 39 7.13 -9.50 -11.17
CA ARG A 39 8.22 -9.93 -10.28
C ARG A 39 9.33 -8.90 -10.15
N THR A 40 9.55 -8.10 -11.19
CA THR A 40 10.52 -7.01 -11.21
C THR A 40 9.81 -5.67 -11.12
N ALA A 41 10.54 -4.62 -10.73
CA ALA A 41 9.98 -3.28 -10.54
C ALA A 41 9.22 -2.79 -11.78
N GLN A 42 7.95 -2.47 -11.61
CA GLN A 42 7.08 -1.97 -12.67
C GLN A 42 6.98 -0.45 -12.68
N HIS A 43 7.44 0.23 -11.62
CA HIS A 43 7.51 1.68 -11.60
C HIS A 43 8.44 2.17 -12.73
N LEU A 44 7.92 3.01 -13.64
CA LEU A 44 8.59 3.39 -14.88
C LEU A 44 10.02 3.93 -14.69
N TYR A 45 10.26 4.70 -13.63
CA TYR A 45 11.61 5.20 -13.30
C TYR A 45 12.57 4.07 -12.93
N LEU A 46 12.16 3.15 -12.04
CA LEU A 46 12.99 2.02 -11.61
C LEU A 46 13.23 1.05 -12.77
N LYS A 47 12.22 0.78 -13.56
CA LYS A 47 12.30 -0.09 -14.74
C LYS A 47 13.32 0.43 -15.77
N ARG A 48 13.41 1.76 -15.94
CA ARG A 48 14.42 2.38 -16.83
C ARG A 48 15.83 2.30 -16.26
N LYS A 49 15.98 2.43 -14.93
CA LYS A 49 17.28 2.46 -14.25
C LYS A 49 17.84 1.06 -14.05
N ASN A 50 17.03 0.11 -13.64
CA ASN A 50 17.41 -1.28 -13.40
C ASN A 50 16.18 -2.20 -13.58
N PRO A 51 15.98 -2.81 -14.76
CA PRO A 51 14.81 -3.61 -15.06
C PRO A 51 14.75 -4.95 -14.31
N THR A 52 15.84 -5.39 -13.68
CA THR A 52 15.94 -6.68 -12.97
C THR A 52 15.73 -6.56 -11.46
N VAL A 53 15.60 -5.34 -10.93
CA VAL A 53 15.37 -5.12 -9.50
C VAL A 53 14.03 -5.79 -9.08
N PRO A 54 14.00 -6.54 -7.97
CA PRO A 54 12.77 -7.13 -7.46
C PRO A 54 11.69 -6.05 -7.20
N ASN A 55 10.44 -6.39 -7.49
CA ASN A 55 9.31 -5.52 -7.23
C ASN A 55 8.91 -5.60 -5.75
N LEU A 56 9.36 -4.65 -4.96
CA LEU A 56 8.97 -4.51 -3.54
C LEU A 56 7.66 -3.72 -3.34
N CYS A 57 7.03 -3.26 -4.43
CA CYS A 57 5.83 -2.43 -4.43
C CYS A 57 4.69 -3.12 -5.20
N GLN A 58 4.43 -4.41 -4.90
CA GLN A 58 3.43 -5.20 -5.61
C GLN A 58 2.00 -4.81 -5.24
N VAL A 59 1.75 -4.47 -3.96
CA VAL A 59 0.45 -4.02 -3.47
C VAL A 59 0.65 -2.83 -2.55
N HIS A 60 -0.09 -1.76 -2.80
CA HIS A 60 -0.11 -0.55 -1.98
C HIS A 60 -1.31 -0.56 -1.04
N LEU A 61 -1.07 -0.42 0.26
CA LEU A 61 -2.09 -0.29 1.29
C LEU A 61 -2.13 1.13 1.85
N PHE A 62 -3.33 1.64 2.08
CA PHE A 62 -3.57 2.95 2.67
C PHE A 62 -4.65 2.86 3.75
N ALA A 63 -4.55 3.66 4.81
CA ALA A 63 -5.49 3.64 5.92
C ALA A 63 -6.65 4.64 5.68
N SER A 64 -7.89 4.20 5.90
CA SER A 64 -9.08 5.07 5.79
C SER A 64 -9.08 6.18 6.83
N GLU A 65 -8.44 5.96 7.96
CA GLU A 65 -8.24 6.95 9.02
C GLU A 65 -7.44 8.16 8.49
N MET A 66 -6.48 7.92 7.58
CA MET A 66 -5.75 9.00 6.92
C MET A 66 -6.63 9.77 5.93
N LEU A 67 -7.53 9.09 5.20
CA LEU A 67 -8.51 9.79 4.35
C LEU A 67 -9.40 10.70 5.19
N ALA A 68 -9.86 10.23 6.34
CA ALA A 68 -10.67 11.03 7.26
C ALA A 68 -9.90 12.25 7.80
N GLU A 69 -8.62 12.09 8.14
CA GLU A 69 -7.76 13.22 8.55
C GLU A 69 -7.59 14.23 7.41
N LEU A 70 -7.36 13.78 6.18
CA LEU A 70 -7.23 14.65 5.01
C LEU A 70 -8.53 15.38 4.67
N ALA A 71 -9.68 14.74 4.87
CA ALA A 71 -10.99 15.38 4.68
C ALA A 71 -11.20 16.57 5.62
N LEU A 72 -10.75 16.48 6.89
CA LEU A 72 -10.78 17.60 7.84
C LEU A 72 -9.90 18.79 7.40
N LEU A 73 -8.92 18.54 6.53
CA LEU A 73 -8.06 19.56 5.94
C LEU A 73 -8.58 20.07 4.59
N GLY A 74 -9.78 19.64 4.17
CA GLY A 74 -10.44 20.07 2.92
C GLY A 74 -10.10 19.20 1.70
N PHE A 75 -9.44 18.05 1.90
CA PHE A 75 -9.16 17.11 0.82
C PHE A 75 -10.13 15.91 0.90
N ASP A 76 -11.26 16.04 0.23
CA ASP A 76 -12.23 14.96 0.08
C ASP A 76 -11.74 13.99 -1.00
N LEU A 77 -11.36 12.77 -0.58
CA LEU A 77 -10.73 11.75 -1.41
C LEU A 77 -11.54 10.45 -1.36
N ASN A 78 -11.66 9.79 -2.49
CA ASN A 78 -12.30 8.49 -2.62
C ASN A 78 -11.27 7.34 -2.56
N PRO A 79 -11.70 6.11 -2.25
CA PRO A 79 -10.87 4.92 -2.40
C PRO A 79 -10.26 4.82 -3.80
N GLY A 80 -8.93 4.58 -3.86
CA GLY A 80 -8.17 4.51 -5.11
C GLY A 80 -7.58 5.83 -5.59
N ASP A 81 -8.03 6.98 -5.08
CA ASP A 81 -7.58 8.30 -5.52
C ASP A 81 -6.06 8.50 -5.34
N LEU A 82 -5.49 7.95 -4.27
CA LEU A 82 -4.04 8.00 -4.02
C LEU A 82 -3.26 6.83 -4.64
N GLY A 83 -3.93 6.01 -5.45
CA GLY A 83 -3.32 4.90 -6.18
C GLY A 83 -3.10 3.66 -5.32
N GLU A 84 -3.77 3.55 -4.18
CA GLU A 84 -3.76 2.35 -3.36
C GLU A 84 -4.57 1.22 -3.99
N ASN A 85 -4.14 -0.02 -3.73
CA ASN A 85 -4.88 -1.22 -4.11
C ASN A 85 -5.87 -1.63 -3.01
N LEU A 86 -5.47 -1.48 -1.75
CA LEU A 86 -6.26 -1.86 -0.59
C LEU A 86 -6.40 -0.67 0.35
N LEU A 87 -7.63 -0.24 0.58
CA LEU A 87 -7.96 0.70 1.65
C LEU A 87 -8.29 -0.13 2.89
N THR A 88 -7.59 0.11 4.00
CA THR A 88 -7.78 -0.62 5.26
C THR A 88 -8.48 0.25 6.29
N GLN A 89 -9.08 -0.41 7.29
CA GLN A 89 -9.65 0.26 8.47
C GLN A 89 -9.28 -0.51 9.74
N GLY A 90 -9.03 0.22 10.83
CA GLY A 90 -8.80 -0.35 12.16
C GLY A 90 -7.37 -0.87 12.37
N ILE A 91 -6.40 -0.40 11.59
CA ILE A 91 -4.99 -0.77 11.70
C ILE A 91 -4.07 0.43 11.47
N ASP A 92 -3.11 0.62 12.36
CA ASP A 92 -2.02 1.58 12.14
C ASP A 92 -0.92 0.94 11.27
N LEU A 93 -1.09 1.11 9.94
CA LEU A 93 -0.17 0.56 8.95
C LEU A 93 1.26 1.10 9.12
N LEU A 94 1.41 2.37 9.54
CA LEU A 94 2.69 3.06 9.56
C LEU A 94 3.58 2.63 10.74
N SER A 95 2.97 2.07 11.81
CA SER A 95 3.68 1.53 12.98
C SER A 95 4.14 0.08 12.82
N LEU A 96 3.72 -0.61 11.77
CA LEU A 96 4.09 -2.01 11.53
C LEU A 96 5.60 -2.13 11.27
N PRO A 97 6.29 -3.14 11.83
CA PRO A 97 7.67 -3.41 11.47
C PRO A 97 7.78 -4.03 10.06
N ARG A 98 8.92 -3.80 9.42
CA ARG A 98 9.26 -4.46 8.15
C ARG A 98 9.23 -5.98 8.33
N GLY A 99 8.70 -6.70 7.35
CA GLY A 99 8.54 -8.15 7.39
C GLY A 99 7.29 -8.63 8.12
N THR A 100 6.40 -7.71 8.55
CA THR A 100 5.08 -8.07 9.08
C THR A 100 4.27 -8.80 8.01
N LEU A 101 3.63 -9.91 8.40
CA LEU A 101 2.71 -10.63 7.51
C LEU A 101 1.26 -10.18 7.78
N LEU A 102 0.56 -9.87 6.70
CA LEU A 102 -0.84 -9.51 6.67
C LEU A 102 -1.61 -10.65 6.01
N HIS A 103 -2.43 -11.35 6.79
CA HIS A 103 -3.30 -12.43 6.32
C HIS A 103 -4.69 -11.83 6.05
N ILE A 104 -5.16 -11.91 4.81
CA ILE A 104 -6.41 -11.30 4.38
C ILE A 104 -7.33 -12.40 3.85
N GLY A 105 -8.51 -12.53 4.45
CA GLY A 105 -9.49 -13.54 4.11
C GLY A 105 -10.15 -14.17 5.33
N PRO A 106 -11.08 -15.12 5.11
CA PRO A 106 -11.92 -15.68 6.17
C PRO A 106 -11.16 -16.57 7.15
N ASP A 107 -10.17 -17.32 6.68
CA ASP A 107 -9.39 -18.29 7.48
C ASP A 107 -7.92 -18.32 7.07
N ASP A 108 -7.08 -19.03 7.83
CA ASP A 108 -5.64 -19.09 7.60
C ASP A 108 -5.25 -19.99 6.42
N GLU A 109 -6.09 -20.93 6.02
CA GLU A 109 -5.79 -21.86 4.93
C GLU A 109 -5.93 -21.18 3.56
N THR A 110 -6.97 -20.35 3.41
CA THR A 110 -7.31 -19.69 2.15
C THR A 110 -6.86 -18.23 2.07
N ALA A 111 -6.52 -17.59 3.22
CA ALA A 111 -6.10 -16.19 3.26
C ALA A 111 -4.95 -15.89 2.29
N ALA A 112 -5.04 -14.80 1.55
CA ALA A 112 -3.89 -14.21 0.90
C ALA A 112 -2.89 -13.69 1.93
N ILE A 113 -1.58 -13.79 1.66
CA ILE A 113 -0.53 -13.34 2.59
C ILE A 113 0.32 -12.30 1.90
N LEU A 114 0.37 -11.11 2.50
CA LEU A 114 1.23 -10.02 2.10
C LEU A 114 2.35 -9.84 3.13
N GLU A 115 3.56 -9.53 2.67
CA GLU A 115 4.68 -9.12 3.52
C GLU A 115 4.93 -7.63 3.36
N VAL A 116 5.00 -6.90 4.47
CA VAL A 116 5.27 -5.46 4.50
C VAL A 116 6.75 -5.19 4.16
N THR A 117 6.99 -4.45 3.09
CA THR A 117 8.33 -4.14 2.58
C THR A 117 8.83 -2.76 3.02
N GLY A 118 7.94 -1.75 3.11
CA GLY A 118 8.33 -0.41 3.53
C GLY A 118 7.26 0.65 3.29
N LEU A 119 7.66 1.91 3.45
CA LEU A 119 6.81 3.09 3.32
C LEU A 119 6.79 3.60 1.87
N ARG A 120 5.61 3.94 1.37
CA ARG A 120 5.49 4.70 0.12
C ARG A 120 5.98 6.13 0.31
N THR A 121 6.87 6.56 -0.58
CA THR A 121 7.32 7.96 -0.62
C THR A 121 6.28 8.83 -1.32
N PRO A 122 5.78 9.92 -0.69
CA PRO A 122 4.90 10.88 -1.35
C PRO A 122 5.62 11.53 -2.55
N CYS A 123 5.08 11.35 -3.76
CA CYS A 123 5.65 11.90 -5.00
C CYS A 123 4.91 13.15 -5.46
N SER A 124 5.50 13.90 -6.39
CA SER A 124 4.91 15.13 -6.96
C SER A 124 3.58 14.90 -7.71
N GLN A 125 3.30 13.68 -8.14
CA GLN A 125 2.02 13.35 -8.79
C GLN A 125 0.82 13.59 -7.85
N ILE A 126 1.04 13.52 -6.52
CA ILE A 126 0.01 13.82 -5.52
C ILE A 126 -0.45 15.28 -5.63
N ASP A 127 0.49 16.22 -5.78
CA ASP A 127 0.16 17.65 -5.96
C ASP A 127 -0.35 17.95 -7.36
N THR A 128 0.04 17.18 -8.38
CA THR A 128 -0.57 17.25 -9.70
C THR A 128 -2.04 16.83 -9.66
N PHE A 129 -2.36 15.80 -8.86
CA PHE A 129 -3.73 15.34 -8.66
C PHE A 129 -4.56 16.31 -7.81
N ARG A 130 -4.01 16.75 -6.67
CA ARG A 130 -4.65 17.73 -5.77
C ARG A 130 -3.58 18.69 -5.23
N PRO A 131 -3.54 19.94 -5.70
CA PRO A 131 -2.55 20.93 -5.25
C PRO A 131 -2.55 21.09 -3.73
N GLY A 132 -1.37 21.02 -3.11
CA GLY A 132 -1.16 21.15 -1.69
C GLY A 132 -1.38 19.88 -0.86
N LEU A 133 -1.82 18.77 -1.47
CA LEU A 133 -2.06 17.51 -0.74
C LEU A 133 -0.76 16.83 -0.30
N GLN A 134 0.28 16.85 -1.14
CA GLN A 134 1.53 16.14 -0.88
C GLN A 134 2.15 16.48 0.48
N GLN A 135 2.10 17.74 0.88
CA GLN A 135 2.69 18.19 2.15
C GLN A 135 2.07 17.50 3.38
N HIS A 136 0.78 17.12 3.34
CA HIS A 136 0.06 16.45 4.41
C HIS A 136 0.35 14.94 4.51
N LEU A 137 0.94 14.37 3.45
CA LEU A 137 1.44 12.99 3.42
C LEU A 137 2.92 12.88 3.82
N TRP A 138 3.53 14.01 4.17
CA TRP A 138 4.80 14.06 4.87
C TRP A 138 4.55 14.38 6.35
N GLY A 139 5.09 13.55 7.24
CA GLY A 139 5.05 13.78 8.67
C GLY A 139 6.21 14.67 9.18
N PRO A 140 6.41 14.73 10.49
CA PRO A 140 7.47 15.53 11.10
C PRO A 140 8.86 15.04 10.68
N ARG A 141 9.86 15.92 10.91
CA ARG A 141 11.26 15.55 10.74
C ARG A 141 11.76 14.84 12.00
N ASP A 142 12.55 13.80 11.81
CA ASP A 142 13.30 13.16 12.89
C ASP A 142 14.57 13.97 13.27
N ALA A 143 15.34 13.45 14.22
CA ALA A 143 16.59 14.07 14.68
C ALA A 143 17.66 14.18 13.57
N THR A 144 17.56 13.42 12.48
CA THR A 144 18.44 13.48 11.32
C THR A 144 17.96 14.48 10.26
N GLY A 145 16.79 15.11 10.48
CA GLY A 145 16.15 16.01 9.54
C GLY A 145 15.32 15.29 8.46
N GLN A 146 15.24 13.96 8.48
CA GLN A 146 14.44 13.20 7.54
C GLN A 146 12.95 13.25 7.91
N ARG A 147 12.08 13.53 6.93
CA ARG A 147 10.62 13.53 7.15
C ARG A 147 10.09 12.10 7.14
N SER A 148 9.20 11.80 8.08
CA SER A 148 8.42 10.57 8.05
C SER A 148 7.44 10.57 6.86
N ARG A 149 7.05 9.39 6.40
CA ARG A 149 6.17 9.19 5.25
C ARG A 149 4.81 8.68 5.72
N ARG A 150 3.74 9.27 5.21
CA ARG A 150 2.37 8.97 5.59
C ARG A 150 1.50 8.52 4.40
N ALA A 151 2.13 8.22 3.26
CA ALA A 151 1.42 7.84 2.04
C ALA A 151 1.09 6.34 1.95
N GLY A 152 1.04 5.64 3.09
CA GLY A 152 0.76 4.21 3.17
C GLY A 152 2.00 3.35 3.08
N ILE A 153 1.79 2.04 2.98
CA ILE A 153 2.84 1.01 2.95
C ILE A 153 2.82 0.22 1.65
N MET A 154 3.97 -0.32 1.31
CA MET A 154 4.13 -1.25 0.20
C MET A 154 4.32 -2.66 0.71
N THR A 155 3.86 -3.62 -0.08
CA THR A 155 3.94 -5.05 0.26
C THR A 155 4.26 -5.88 -0.98
N ILE A 156 4.73 -7.11 -0.73
CA ILE A 156 4.82 -8.18 -1.71
C ILE A 156 3.83 -9.29 -1.38
N VAL A 157 3.42 -10.04 -2.38
CA VAL A 157 2.48 -11.17 -2.23
C VAL A 157 3.27 -12.45 -2.03
N LEU A 158 3.19 -13.05 -0.84
CA LEU A 158 3.78 -14.36 -0.55
C LEU A 158 2.83 -15.50 -0.93
N ARG A 159 1.55 -15.34 -0.64
CA ARG A 159 0.48 -16.27 -1.04
C ARG A 159 -0.64 -15.50 -1.71
N GLY A 160 -1.01 -15.90 -2.92
CA GLY A 160 -2.12 -15.32 -3.67
C GLY A 160 -3.48 -15.72 -3.09
N GLY A 161 -4.52 -15.06 -3.58
CA GLY A 161 -5.91 -15.31 -3.20
C GLY A 161 -6.80 -14.17 -3.68
N ASP A 162 -8.11 -14.36 -3.57
CA ASP A 162 -9.08 -13.33 -3.86
C ASP A 162 -9.33 -12.49 -2.60
N ILE A 163 -9.35 -11.17 -2.75
CA ILE A 163 -9.61 -10.21 -1.68
C ILE A 163 -10.87 -9.42 -2.01
N HIS A 164 -11.76 -9.31 -1.03
CA HIS A 164 -13.00 -8.56 -1.14
C HIS A 164 -13.08 -7.45 -0.09
N PRO A 165 -13.87 -6.40 -0.34
CA PRO A 165 -14.27 -5.49 0.72
C PRO A 165 -14.87 -6.26 1.90
N HIS A 166 -14.54 -5.83 3.11
CA HIS A 166 -14.91 -6.42 4.41
C HIS A 166 -14.18 -7.71 4.79
N ASP A 167 -13.24 -8.21 3.98
CA ASP A 167 -12.35 -9.28 4.42
C ASP A 167 -11.57 -8.85 5.67
N HIS A 168 -11.47 -9.78 6.62
CA HIS A 168 -10.69 -9.57 7.85
C HIS A 168 -9.20 -9.58 7.57
N LEU A 169 -8.48 -8.72 8.27
CA LEU A 169 -7.02 -8.63 8.21
C LEU A 169 -6.43 -9.05 9.56
N ARG A 170 -5.61 -10.11 9.55
CA ARG A 170 -4.86 -10.59 10.71
C ARG A 170 -3.38 -10.30 10.53
N ILE A 171 -2.69 -10.03 11.64
CA ILE A 171 -1.30 -9.58 11.63
C ILE A 171 -0.43 -10.62 12.32
N THR A 172 0.69 -10.98 11.68
CA THR A 172 1.77 -11.73 12.28
C THR A 172 3.03 -10.90 12.24
N LEU A 173 3.54 -10.52 13.41
CA LEU A 173 4.76 -9.72 13.51
C LEU A 173 6.01 -10.58 13.20
N PRO A 174 7.07 -10.00 12.62
CA PRO A 174 8.32 -10.70 12.41
C PRO A 174 9.01 -11.02 13.74
N PRO A 175 10.01 -11.91 13.78
CA PRO A 175 10.85 -12.12 14.95
C PRO A 175 11.54 -10.82 15.40
N GLN A 176 11.78 -10.69 16.70
CA GLN A 176 12.55 -9.57 17.25
C GLN A 176 14.06 -9.75 16.96
N PRO A 177 14.84 -8.63 16.85
CA PRO A 177 14.41 -7.24 17.02
C PRO A 177 13.65 -6.71 15.79
N HIS A 178 12.55 -5.99 16.03
CA HIS A 178 11.75 -5.38 14.98
C HIS A 178 12.51 -4.25 14.26
N GLN A 179 12.43 -4.22 12.95
CA GLN A 179 12.99 -3.15 12.13
C GLN A 179 11.87 -2.16 11.73
N PRO A 180 12.04 -0.85 11.97
CA PRO A 180 11.08 0.14 11.52
C PRO A 180 11.00 0.19 9.99
N LEU A 181 9.86 0.67 9.47
CA LEU A 181 9.68 0.85 8.04
C LEU A 181 10.56 1.98 7.52
N GLY A 182 11.38 1.67 6.54
CA GLY A 182 12.05 2.65 5.69
C GLY A 182 11.31 2.87 4.37
N PRO A 183 11.77 3.81 3.52
CA PRO A 183 11.25 3.97 2.16
C PRO A 183 11.57 2.75 1.28
N VAL A 184 10.69 2.46 0.33
CA VAL A 184 10.88 1.47 -0.74
C VAL A 184 11.09 2.18 -2.04
#